data_c7869496b4eb36d8973e04732800dbc0
#
_entry.id   c7869496b4eb36d8973e04732800dbc0
#
_cell.length_a   1.000
_cell.length_b   1.000
_cell.length_c   1.000
_cell.angle_alpha   90.00
_cell.angle_beta   90.00
_cell.angle_gamma   90.00
#
_symmetry.space_group_name_H-M   'P 1'
#
loop_
_entity.id
_entity.type
_entity.pdbx_description
1 polymer ?
#
loop_
_entity_poly.entity_id
_entity_poly.type
_entity_poly.pdbx_seq_one_letter_code
_entity_poly.pdbx_strand_id
1 'polypeptide(L)'
;MTLTAPRPRVTVAVFPGTWSERDFAHVARAVLGWEARLVWHTETDLVAPDAVILPGGFAHGDHLRTGAIARFSPIMSAVEAFASAGGPVIGSCNGFQILAEAGLLPGALMRNEHLEFRCDWQTLRVESSSSSPAWLGELKDGEVVRLPISHGEGRYVADPATLDELEAAGRVVLRYADADGQVTDDANPNGSDRGIAGIVNERGNVLGLMPHPERASEAEVGGTDGLRLFHSLERWLQARPAVAERRL
;
A
#
# COMPACT_ATOMS: atom_id res chain seq x y z
N MET A 1 -18.66 19.63 -25.87
CA MET A 1 -18.83 18.61 -24.84
C MET A 1 -17.43 18.14 -24.45
N THR A 2 -16.92 18.58 -23.34
CA THR A 2 -15.66 18.08 -22.77
C THR A 2 -15.93 16.65 -22.29
N LEU A 3 -15.34 15.68 -22.96
CA LEU A 3 -15.33 14.29 -22.46
C LEU A 3 -14.60 14.33 -21.12
N THR A 4 -15.32 14.17 -20.03
CA THR A 4 -14.72 13.93 -18.71
C THR A 4 -13.94 12.63 -18.82
N ALA A 5 -12.67 12.65 -18.39
CA ALA A 5 -11.87 11.44 -18.31
C ALA A 5 -12.63 10.35 -17.53
N PRO A 6 -12.56 9.08 -17.95
CA PRO A 6 -13.23 8.01 -17.23
C PRO A 6 -12.73 7.97 -15.79
N ARG A 7 -13.68 7.78 -14.86
CA ARG A 7 -13.35 7.68 -13.43
C ARG A 7 -12.53 6.41 -13.17
N PRO A 8 -11.47 6.47 -12.36
CA PRO A 8 -10.74 5.28 -11.97
C PRO A 8 -11.64 4.23 -11.32
N ARG A 9 -11.41 2.97 -11.64
CA ARG A 9 -12.08 1.81 -11.03
C ARG A 9 -11.08 1.07 -10.16
N VAL A 10 -11.37 0.95 -8.88
CA VAL A 10 -10.49 0.23 -7.97
C VAL A 10 -11.18 -1.02 -7.43
N THR A 11 -10.45 -2.12 -7.37
CA THR A 11 -10.88 -3.33 -6.66
C THR A 11 -10.20 -3.38 -5.31
N VAL A 12 -11.01 -3.48 -4.27
CA VAL A 12 -10.57 -3.68 -2.88
C VAL A 12 -10.79 -5.16 -2.55
N ALA A 13 -9.70 -5.91 -2.38
CA ALA A 13 -9.76 -7.31 -2.01
C ALA A 13 -10.15 -7.46 -0.53
N VAL A 14 -11.13 -8.31 -0.24
CA VAL A 14 -11.66 -8.51 1.11
C VAL A 14 -11.45 -9.94 1.55
N PHE A 15 -10.76 -10.11 2.67
CA PHE A 15 -10.51 -11.41 3.30
C PHE A 15 -11.32 -11.52 4.60
N PRO A 16 -11.58 -12.72 5.14
CA PRO A 16 -12.12 -12.86 6.48
C PRO A 16 -11.22 -12.14 7.48
N GLY A 17 -11.76 -11.14 8.20
CA GLY A 17 -11.00 -10.32 9.15
C GLY A 17 -10.32 -9.08 8.54
N THR A 18 -10.52 -8.76 7.27
CA THR A 18 -10.19 -7.45 6.72
C THR A 18 -10.99 -6.39 7.48
N TRP A 19 -10.38 -5.24 7.74
CA TRP A 19 -10.98 -4.20 8.58
C TRP A 19 -11.11 -2.85 7.90
N SER A 20 -10.15 -2.43 7.08
CA SER A 20 -10.16 -1.11 6.44
C SER A 20 -10.68 -1.10 5.00
N GLU A 21 -11.36 -2.15 4.55
CA GLU A 21 -11.93 -2.23 3.19
C GLU A 21 -12.97 -1.13 2.93
N ARG A 22 -13.72 -0.76 3.98
CA ARG A 22 -14.74 0.28 3.89
C ARG A 22 -14.13 1.67 3.89
N ASP A 23 -13.02 1.87 4.60
CA ASP A 23 -12.28 3.12 4.63
C ASP A 23 -11.73 3.41 3.23
N PHE A 24 -11.07 2.44 2.58
CA PHE A 24 -10.61 2.57 1.19
C PHE A 24 -11.78 2.80 0.21
N ALA A 25 -12.88 2.07 0.37
CA ALA A 25 -14.04 2.25 -0.50
C ALA A 25 -14.71 3.62 -0.30
N HIS A 26 -14.70 4.16 0.94
CA HIS A 26 -15.18 5.50 1.26
C HIS A 26 -14.31 6.56 0.59
N VAL A 27 -12.98 6.49 0.75
CA VAL A 27 -12.06 7.43 0.10
C VAL A 27 -12.25 7.41 -1.42
N ALA A 28 -12.29 6.24 -2.03
CA ALA A 28 -12.49 6.12 -3.46
C ALA A 28 -13.85 6.72 -3.91
N ARG A 29 -14.95 6.37 -3.26
CA ARG A 29 -16.30 6.73 -3.70
C ARG A 29 -16.72 8.13 -3.29
N ALA A 30 -16.56 8.46 -1.99
CA ALA A 30 -17.10 9.67 -1.39
C ALA A 30 -16.14 10.86 -1.52
N VAL A 31 -14.83 10.63 -1.35
CA VAL A 31 -13.83 11.69 -1.39
C VAL A 31 -13.38 11.96 -2.82
N LEU A 32 -13.07 10.91 -3.60
CA LEU A 32 -12.49 11.04 -4.94
C LEU A 32 -13.50 10.89 -6.08
N GLY A 33 -14.69 10.39 -5.82
CA GLY A 33 -15.73 10.15 -6.84
C GLY A 33 -15.38 9.02 -7.83
N TRP A 34 -14.51 8.10 -7.43
CA TRP A 34 -14.12 6.92 -8.21
C TRP A 34 -15.15 5.79 -8.09
N GLU A 35 -14.98 4.76 -8.91
CA GLU A 35 -15.67 3.50 -8.72
C GLU A 35 -14.82 2.58 -7.85
N ALA A 36 -15.41 2.02 -6.79
CA ALA A 36 -14.76 1.02 -5.95
C ALA A 36 -15.63 -0.22 -5.84
N ARG A 37 -15.02 -1.39 -5.97
CA ARG A 37 -15.67 -2.70 -5.80
C ARG A 37 -14.97 -3.46 -4.68
N LEU A 38 -15.75 -3.95 -3.73
CA LEU A 38 -15.29 -4.90 -2.71
C LEU A 38 -15.44 -6.30 -3.32
N VAL A 39 -14.33 -7.02 -3.45
CA VAL A 39 -14.29 -8.36 -4.04
C VAL A 39 -13.81 -9.34 -2.98
N TRP A 40 -14.64 -10.35 -2.74
CA TRP A 40 -14.38 -11.34 -1.69
C TRP A 40 -13.26 -12.30 -2.08
N HIS A 41 -12.47 -12.76 -1.12
CA HIS A 41 -11.23 -13.52 -1.32
C HIS A 41 -11.41 -14.87 -2.08
N THR A 42 -12.63 -15.41 -2.15
CA THR A 42 -12.93 -16.65 -2.90
C THR A 42 -13.18 -16.40 -4.39
N GLU A 43 -13.38 -15.14 -4.79
CA GLU A 43 -13.53 -14.79 -6.20
C GLU A 43 -12.19 -14.95 -6.94
N THR A 44 -12.26 -15.17 -8.25
CA THR A 44 -11.10 -15.32 -9.13
C THR A 44 -10.99 -14.19 -10.16
N ASP A 45 -11.95 -13.26 -10.16
CA ASP A 45 -12.01 -12.12 -11.07
C ASP A 45 -11.94 -10.81 -10.27
N LEU A 46 -11.03 -9.94 -10.66
CA LEU A 46 -10.88 -8.59 -10.10
C LEU A 46 -11.91 -7.58 -10.66
N VAL A 47 -12.73 -7.98 -11.62
CA VAL A 47 -13.76 -7.16 -12.26
C VAL A 47 -13.19 -5.94 -13.01
N ALA A 48 -12.14 -6.18 -13.80
CA ALA A 48 -11.47 -5.21 -14.69
C ALA A 48 -11.10 -3.87 -14.00
N PRO A 49 -10.30 -3.88 -12.93
CA PRO A 49 -9.88 -2.68 -12.24
C PRO A 49 -8.78 -1.92 -13.00
N ASP A 50 -8.67 -0.62 -12.70
CA ASP A 50 -7.51 0.19 -13.05
C ASP A 50 -6.41 0.11 -11.97
N ALA A 51 -6.79 -0.22 -10.71
CA ALA A 51 -5.89 -0.52 -9.62
C ALA A 51 -6.49 -1.52 -8.62
N VAL A 52 -5.63 -2.20 -7.87
CA VAL A 52 -6.02 -3.15 -6.81
C VAL A 52 -5.51 -2.69 -5.46
N ILE A 53 -6.34 -2.80 -4.44
CA ILE A 53 -6.06 -2.43 -3.06
C ILE A 53 -6.22 -3.67 -2.17
N LEU A 54 -5.17 -4.00 -1.41
CA LEU A 54 -5.22 -4.95 -0.31
C LEU A 54 -5.25 -4.14 0.99
N PRO A 55 -6.41 -4.07 1.68
CA PRO A 55 -6.56 -3.22 2.86
C PRO A 55 -5.95 -3.82 4.12
N GLY A 56 -5.89 -3.01 5.17
CA GLY A 56 -5.49 -3.43 6.50
C GLY A 56 -6.56 -4.29 7.20
N GLY A 57 -6.14 -4.98 8.24
CA GLY A 57 -6.98 -5.84 9.05
C GLY A 57 -6.19 -6.99 9.69
N PHE A 58 -6.86 -8.11 9.90
CA PHE A 58 -6.34 -9.32 10.50
C PHE A 58 -6.83 -10.53 9.67
N ALA A 59 -6.37 -10.62 8.42
CA ALA A 59 -6.85 -11.60 7.47
C ALA A 59 -6.73 -13.04 8.01
N HIS A 60 -7.84 -13.76 8.06
CA HIS A 60 -7.96 -15.11 8.67
C HIS A 60 -7.54 -15.16 10.14
N GLY A 61 -7.65 -14.02 10.88
CA GLY A 61 -7.28 -13.93 12.30
C GLY A 61 -5.78 -14.05 12.55
N ASP A 62 -4.94 -13.77 11.55
CA ASP A 62 -3.47 -13.87 11.59
C ASP A 62 -2.95 -15.25 12.02
N HIS A 63 -3.76 -16.30 11.81
CA HIS A 63 -3.35 -17.66 12.12
C HIS A 63 -2.04 -18.03 11.39
N LEU A 64 -1.14 -18.71 12.09
CA LEU A 64 0.25 -19.01 11.74
C LEU A 64 1.15 -17.77 11.80
N ARG A 65 0.89 -16.76 10.97
CA ARG A 65 1.44 -15.41 10.95
C ARG A 65 0.61 -14.53 10.03
N THR A 66 0.78 -13.23 10.15
CA THR A 66 0.03 -12.24 9.37
C THR A 66 0.19 -12.47 7.87
N GLY A 67 -0.94 -12.47 7.14
CA GLY A 67 -0.96 -12.67 5.69
C GLY A 67 -0.77 -14.11 5.19
N ALA A 68 -0.27 -15.03 6.03
CA ALA A 68 0.16 -16.36 5.61
C ALA A 68 -0.95 -17.23 4.99
N ILE A 69 -2.18 -17.14 5.48
CA ILE A 69 -3.31 -17.87 4.92
C ILE A 69 -3.91 -17.11 3.73
N ALA A 70 -4.00 -15.79 3.84
CA ALA A 70 -4.60 -14.95 2.81
C ALA A 70 -3.90 -15.10 1.44
N ARG A 71 -2.57 -15.30 1.41
CA ARG A 71 -1.82 -15.52 0.16
C ARG A 71 -2.34 -16.68 -0.69
N PHE A 72 -3.01 -17.67 -0.08
CA PHE A 72 -3.56 -18.83 -0.78
C PHE A 72 -5.03 -18.64 -1.21
N SER A 73 -5.61 -17.49 -0.94
CA SER A 73 -6.97 -17.19 -1.37
C SER A 73 -7.07 -17.11 -2.89
N PRO A 74 -8.16 -17.63 -3.50
CA PRO A 74 -8.32 -17.66 -4.96
C PRO A 74 -8.08 -16.31 -5.66
N ILE A 75 -8.49 -15.19 -5.05
CA ILE A 75 -8.29 -13.86 -5.60
C ILE A 75 -6.81 -13.49 -5.79
N MET A 76 -5.90 -14.06 -5.00
CA MET A 76 -4.49 -13.71 -5.07
C MET A 76 -3.84 -14.09 -6.39
N SER A 77 -4.27 -15.18 -7.05
CA SER A 77 -3.80 -15.51 -8.39
C SER A 77 -4.16 -14.43 -9.42
N ALA A 78 -5.34 -13.82 -9.29
CA ALA A 78 -5.73 -12.70 -10.15
C ALA A 78 -4.97 -11.42 -9.81
N VAL A 79 -4.68 -11.17 -8.52
CA VAL A 79 -3.83 -10.03 -8.07
C VAL A 79 -2.41 -10.18 -8.63
N GLU A 80 -1.81 -11.36 -8.53
CA GLU A 80 -0.48 -11.67 -9.06
C GLU A 80 -0.42 -11.47 -10.58
N ALA A 81 -1.41 -11.96 -11.31
CA ALA A 81 -1.51 -11.78 -12.77
C ALA A 81 -1.66 -10.29 -13.13
N PHE A 82 -2.48 -9.54 -12.41
CA PHE A 82 -2.68 -8.10 -12.61
C PHE A 82 -1.39 -7.31 -12.34
N ALA A 83 -0.71 -7.60 -11.23
CA ALA A 83 0.58 -6.99 -10.88
C ALA A 83 1.66 -7.31 -11.92
N SER A 84 1.74 -8.57 -12.37
CA SER A 84 2.70 -9.03 -13.40
C SER A 84 2.46 -8.37 -14.76
N ALA A 85 1.21 -8.02 -15.07
CA ALA A 85 0.84 -7.25 -16.25
C ALA A 85 1.15 -5.74 -16.12
N GLY A 86 1.71 -5.29 -14.98
CA GLY A 86 2.05 -3.89 -14.69
C GLY A 86 0.88 -3.07 -14.14
N GLY A 87 -0.18 -3.73 -13.69
CA GLY A 87 -1.27 -3.08 -12.99
C GLY A 87 -0.84 -2.58 -11.61
N PRO A 88 -1.27 -1.37 -11.18
CA PRO A 88 -0.90 -0.82 -9.89
C PRO A 88 -1.62 -1.54 -8.74
N VAL A 89 -0.83 -1.98 -7.75
CA VAL A 89 -1.32 -2.64 -6.54
C VAL A 89 -0.77 -1.92 -5.32
N ILE A 90 -1.62 -1.68 -4.32
CA ILE A 90 -1.21 -1.18 -3.01
C ILE A 90 -1.68 -2.12 -1.91
N GLY A 91 -0.78 -2.44 -0.97
CA GLY A 91 -1.09 -3.14 0.27
C GLY A 91 -0.78 -2.26 1.47
N SER A 92 -1.81 -1.93 2.25
CA SER A 92 -1.68 -1.17 3.51
C SER A 92 -1.76 -2.11 4.71
N CYS A 93 -0.83 -1.98 5.67
CA CYS A 93 -0.80 -2.76 6.90
C CYS A 93 -0.88 -4.28 6.62
N ASN A 94 -1.98 -4.94 6.94
CA ASN A 94 -2.20 -6.36 6.61
C ASN A 94 -2.09 -6.65 5.11
N GLY A 95 -2.48 -5.72 4.24
CA GLY A 95 -2.28 -5.83 2.80
C GLY A 95 -0.80 -5.94 2.41
N PHE A 96 0.09 -5.18 3.07
CA PHE A 96 1.55 -5.30 2.86
C PHE A 96 2.05 -6.67 3.32
N GLN A 97 1.58 -7.16 4.48
CA GLN A 97 1.91 -8.49 4.98
C GLN A 97 1.52 -9.59 3.98
N ILE A 98 0.33 -9.47 3.38
CA ILE A 98 -0.15 -10.42 2.35
C ILE A 98 0.73 -10.35 1.09
N LEU A 99 1.12 -9.14 0.64
CA LEU A 99 1.98 -8.98 -0.53
C LEU A 99 3.38 -9.57 -0.31
N ALA A 100 3.94 -9.43 0.90
CA ALA A 100 5.21 -10.04 1.26
C ALA A 100 5.10 -11.58 1.30
N GLU A 101 4.06 -12.12 1.94
CA GLU A 101 3.80 -13.56 2.01
C GLU A 101 3.53 -14.20 0.63
N ALA A 102 2.93 -13.44 -0.29
CA ALA A 102 2.71 -13.86 -1.68
C ALA A 102 3.97 -13.74 -2.56
N GLY A 103 5.08 -13.20 -2.04
CA GLY A 103 6.32 -12.99 -2.80
C GLY A 103 6.23 -11.87 -3.84
N LEU A 104 5.21 -11.01 -3.78
CA LEU A 104 5.10 -9.83 -4.62
C LEU A 104 6.00 -8.68 -4.15
N LEU A 105 6.40 -8.72 -2.88
CA LEU A 105 7.39 -7.85 -2.26
C LEU A 105 8.38 -8.67 -1.45
N PRO A 106 9.67 -8.31 -1.39
CA PRO A 106 10.68 -9.02 -0.61
C PRO A 106 10.56 -8.75 0.88
N GLY A 107 11.22 -9.59 1.70
CA GLY A 107 11.24 -9.45 3.16
C GLY A 107 10.00 -10.02 3.83
N ALA A 108 9.82 -9.68 5.10
CA ALA A 108 8.71 -10.16 5.93
C ALA A 108 8.31 -9.10 6.96
N LEU A 109 7.06 -9.18 7.44
CA LEU A 109 6.57 -8.37 8.54
C LEU A 109 6.52 -9.23 9.81
N MET A 110 7.16 -8.76 10.86
CA MET A 110 7.29 -9.44 12.14
C MET A 110 6.61 -8.64 13.25
N ARG A 111 6.51 -9.25 14.44
CA ARG A 111 6.04 -8.54 15.63
C ARG A 111 6.88 -7.31 15.88
N ASN A 112 6.21 -6.23 16.30
CA ASN A 112 6.87 -5.03 16.77
C ASN A 112 7.91 -5.39 17.82
N GLU A 113 9.08 -4.75 17.80
CA GLU A 113 10.20 -5.11 18.65
C GLU A 113 9.87 -5.07 20.15
N HIS A 114 9.05 -4.10 20.57
CA HIS A 114 8.60 -3.94 21.95
C HIS A 114 7.36 -4.78 22.30
N LEU A 115 6.87 -5.64 21.38
CA LEU A 115 5.73 -6.56 21.53
C LEU A 115 4.38 -5.87 21.85
N GLU A 116 4.28 -4.56 21.66
CA GLU A 116 3.05 -3.78 21.87
C GLU A 116 2.36 -3.47 20.56
N PHE A 117 1.03 -3.38 20.60
CA PHE A 117 0.24 -2.83 19.51
C PHE A 117 0.44 -1.31 19.48
N ARG A 118 0.77 -0.77 18.31
CA ARG A 118 0.92 0.67 18.09
C ARG A 118 -0.23 1.20 17.24
N CYS A 119 -0.90 2.24 17.75
CA CYS A 119 -1.95 2.96 17.05
C CYS A 119 -1.72 4.45 17.27
N ASP A 120 -1.03 5.08 16.32
CA ASP A 120 -0.60 6.47 16.43
C ASP A 120 -0.30 7.07 15.06
N TRP A 121 -0.22 8.40 14.98
CA TRP A 121 0.24 9.14 13.81
C TRP A 121 1.76 9.11 13.72
N GLN A 122 2.27 8.69 12.58
CA GLN A 122 3.71 8.64 12.32
C GLN A 122 4.11 9.64 11.25
N THR A 123 5.29 10.19 11.43
CA THR A 123 5.98 10.99 10.44
C THR A 123 6.80 10.06 9.54
N LEU A 124 6.68 10.26 8.25
CA LEU A 124 7.36 9.46 7.23
C LEU A 124 8.14 10.37 6.30
N ARG A 125 9.36 10.00 5.98
CA ARG A 125 10.14 10.61 4.91
C ARG A 125 9.96 9.83 3.63
N VAL A 126 9.69 10.54 2.54
CA VAL A 126 9.66 10.00 1.18
C VAL A 126 11.10 9.86 0.68
N GLU A 127 11.48 8.65 0.22
CA GLU A 127 12.86 8.37 -0.22
C GLU A 127 13.01 8.41 -1.74
N SER A 128 12.20 7.68 -2.46
CA SER A 128 12.30 7.50 -3.91
C SER A 128 10.92 7.51 -4.56
N SER A 129 10.31 8.69 -4.66
CA SER A 129 8.96 8.83 -5.24
C SER A 129 8.89 8.40 -6.70
N SER A 130 9.96 8.61 -7.46
CA SER A 130 10.06 8.21 -8.86
C SER A 130 10.06 6.70 -9.09
N SER A 131 10.40 5.90 -8.06
CA SER A 131 10.36 4.44 -8.14
C SER A 131 8.93 3.88 -8.17
N SER A 132 7.95 4.67 -7.77
CA SER A 132 6.52 4.28 -7.86
C SER A 132 5.64 5.46 -8.29
N PRO A 133 5.72 5.89 -9.55
CA PRO A 133 4.97 7.05 -10.02
C PRO A 133 3.46 6.86 -9.92
N ALA A 134 2.97 5.62 -9.93
CA ALA A 134 1.55 5.32 -9.74
C ALA A 134 1.06 5.67 -8.34
N TRP A 135 1.88 5.54 -7.32
CA TRP A 135 1.48 5.72 -5.92
C TRP A 135 2.10 6.93 -5.24
N LEU A 136 3.26 7.40 -5.73
CA LEU A 136 4.05 8.45 -5.08
C LEU A 136 4.35 9.65 -5.99
N GLY A 137 3.78 9.71 -7.20
CA GLY A 137 4.09 10.75 -8.18
C GLY A 137 3.72 12.18 -7.77
N GLU A 138 2.86 12.34 -6.75
CA GLU A 138 2.53 13.65 -6.15
C GLU A 138 3.43 14.02 -4.95
N LEU A 139 4.34 13.13 -4.59
CA LEU A 139 5.28 13.31 -3.49
C LEU A 139 6.68 13.61 -4.04
N LYS A 140 7.52 14.23 -3.21
CA LYS A 140 8.91 14.54 -3.57
C LYS A 140 9.86 13.86 -2.62
N ASP A 141 11.01 13.44 -3.14
CA ASP A 141 12.08 12.87 -2.34
C ASP A 141 12.51 13.86 -1.25
N GLY A 142 12.69 13.36 -0.03
CA GLY A 142 12.98 14.14 1.16
C GLY A 142 11.76 14.83 1.80
N GLU A 143 10.60 14.78 1.16
CA GLU A 143 9.37 15.34 1.73
C GLU A 143 8.87 14.51 2.93
N VAL A 144 8.27 15.20 3.87
CA VAL A 144 7.69 14.60 5.09
C VAL A 144 6.18 14.55 4.97
N VAL A 145 5.60 13.39 5.24
CA VAL A 145 4.16 13.17 5.28
C VAL A 145 3.77 12.50 6.60
N ARG A 146 2.53 12.72 7.06
CA ARG A 146 2.00 12.12 8.28
C ARG A 146 0.88 11.15 7.96
N LEU A 147 1.06 9.89 8.34
CA LEU A 147 0.07 8.83 8.18
C LEU A 147 -0.09 8.06 9.49
N PRO A 148 -1.30 7.60 9.85
CA PRO A 148 -1.49 6.77 11.02
C PRO A 148 -1.04 5.33 10.78
N ILE A 149 -0.56 4.67 11.84
CA ILE A 149 -0.32 3.22 11.90
C ILE A 149 -1.27 2.58 12.90
N SER A 150 -1.54 1.27 12.73
CA SER A 150 -2.38 0.50 13.65
C SER A 150 -2.03 -0.98 13.53
N HIS A 151 -0.96 -1.43 14.23
CA HIS A 151 -0.44 -2.79 14.08
C HIS A 151 0.34 -3.30 15.30
N GLY A 152 0.30 -4.60 15.53
CA GLY A 152 1.17 -5.33 16.46
C GLY A 152 2.32 -6.07 15.75
N GLU A 153 2.21 -6.27 14.44
CA GLU A 153 3.16 -6.98 13.58
C GLU A 153 3.49 -6.12 12.34
N GLY A 154 4.14 -4.98 12.57
CA GLY A 154 4.50 -4.03 11.51
C GLY A 154 6.00 -3.91 11.25
N ARG A 155 6.83 -4.65 11.97
CA ARG A 155 8.28 -4.63 11.84
C ARG A 155 8.71 -5.27 10.54
N TYR A 156 9.16 -4.47 9.58
CA TYR A 156 9.75 -4.98 8.36
C TYR A 156 11.14 -5.53 8.63
N VAL A 157 11.41 -6.74 8.15
CA VAL A 157 12.70 -7.41 8.26
C VAL A 157 13.09 -8.05 6.93
N ALA A 158 14.38 -7.98 6.61
CA ALA A 158 14.98 -8.70 5.49
C ALA A 158 16.45 -9.01 5.80
N ASP A 159 17.04 -9.95 5.06
CA ASP A 159 18.47 -10.19 5.16
C ASP A 159 19.28 -8.98 4.64
N PRO A 160 20.52 -8.79 5.10
CA PRO A 160 21.33 -7.61 4.74
C PRO A 160 21.49 -7.40 3.23
N ALA A 161 21.61 -8.48 2.45
CA ALA A 161 21.80 -8.38 0.99
C ALA A 161 20.52 -7.85 0.31
N THR A 162 19.35 -8.34 0.75
CA THR A 162 18.05 -7.81 0.29
C THR A 162 17.87 -6.34 0.66
N LEU A 163 18.26 -5.94 1.89
CA LEU A 163 18.18 -4.53 2.30
C LEU A 163 19.09 -3.64 1.45
N ASP A 164 20.31 -4.07 1.17
CA ASP A 164 21.28 -3.34 0.34
C ASP A 164 20.78 -3.21 -1.10
N GLU A 165 20.18 -4.28 -1.65
CA GLU A 165 19.57 -4.26 -2.99
C GLU A 165 18.38 -3.29 -3.07
N LEU A 166 17.49 -3.32 -2.09
CA LEU A 166 16.32 -2.42 -2.03
C LEU A 166 16.77 -0.95 -2.02
N GLU A 167 17.78 -0.61 -1.24
CA GLU A 167 18.31 0.75 -1.18
C GLU A 167 19.01 1.16 -2.47
N ALA A 168 19.90 0.30 -2.98
CA ALA A 168 20.65 0.58 -4.21
C ALA A 168 19.73 0.76 -5.42
N ALA A 169 18.60 0.03 -5.45
CA ALA A 169 17.60 0.14 -6.52
C ALA A 169 16.56 1.24 -6.28
N GLY A 170 16.63 2.00 -5.16
CA GLY A 170 15.65 3.02 -4.79
C GLY A 170 14.26 2.44 -4.50
N ARG A 171 14.17 1.19 -4.05
CA ARG A 171 12.91 0.49 -3.81
C ARG A 171 12.39 0.67 -2.38
N VAL A 172 13.18 1.22 -1.47
CA VAL A 172 12.70 1.77 -0.21
C VAL A 172 12.11 3.14 -0.51
N VAL A 173 10.81 3.31 -0.34
CA VAL A 173 10.11 4.54 -0.76
C VAL A 173 9.61 5.39 0.40
N LEU A 174 9.41 4.79 1.56
CA LEU A 174 8.99 5.47 2.79
C LEU A 174 9.79 4.94 3.99
N ARG A 175 10.27 5.86 4.83
CA ARG A 175 10.88 5.53 6.12
C ARG A 175 10.20 6.28 7.26
N TYR A 176 10.17 5.66 8.42
CA TYR A 176 9.82 6.36 9.66
C TYR A 176 10.88 7.43 9.95
N ALA A 177 10.43 8.62 10.30
CA ALA A 177 11.29 9.77 10.54
C ALA A 177 10.72 10.64 11.67
N ASP A 178 11.56 11.51 12.21
CA ASP A 178 11.11 12.57 13.11
C ASP A 178 10.47 13.75 12.35
N ALA A 179 10.04 14.77 13.07
CA ALA A 179 9.37 15.92 12.49
C ALA A 179 10.25 16.72 11.50
N ASP A 180 11.55 16.62 11.62
CA ASP A 180 12.54 17.25 10.73
C ASP A 180 12.93 16.35 9.53
N GLY A 181 12.30 15.20 9.42
CA GLY A 181 12.55 14.22 8.37
C GLY A 181 13.83 13.40 8.58
N GLN A 182 14.38 13.36 9.81
CA GLN A 182 15.54 12.52 10.10
C GLN A 182 15.11 11.10 10.45
N VAL A 183 15.73 10.12 9.80
CA VAL A 183 15.51 8.70 10.12
C VAL A 183 16.39 8.35 11.32
N THR A 184 15.75 8.10 12.45
CA THR A 184 16.41 7.78 13.72
C THR A 184 15.75 6.55 14.36
N ASP A 185 16.45 5.90 15.26
CA ASP A 185 15.89 4.75 15.99
C ASP A 185 14.69 5.18 16.85
N ASP A 186 14.75 6.37 17.45
CA ASP A 186 13.66 6.94 18.27
C ASP A 186 12.39 7.24 17.45
N ALA A 187 12.54 7.56 16.17
CA ALA A 187 11.42 7.80 15.26
C ALA A 187 10.82 6.50 14.69
N ASN A 188 11.47 5.36 14.91
CA ASN A 188 11.05 4.05 14.41
C ASN A 188 10.06 3.39 15.38
N PRO A 189 8.75 3.36 15.10
CA PRO A 189 7.74 2.97 16.08
C PRO A 189 7.67 1.47 16.34
N ASN A 190 8.35 0.64 15.56
CA ASN A 190 8.15 -0.80 15.58
C ASN A 190 9.44 -1.63 15.44
N GLY A 191 10.61 -0.97 15.28
CA GLY A 191 11.90 -1.64 15.11
C GLY A 191 12.12 -2.19 13.69
N SER A 192 11.42 -1.66 12.66
CA SER A 192 11.68 -2.01 11.25
C SER A 192 13.12 -1.81 10.86
N ASP A 193 13.71 -2.76 10.14
CA ASP A 193 15.08 -2.64 9.65
C ASP A 193 15.25 -1.34 8.86
N ARG A 194 16.30 -0.57 9.22
CA ARG A 194 16.62 0.72 8.60
C ARG A 194 15.46 1.74 8.60
N GLY A 195 14.50 1.61 9.52
CA GLY A 195 13.32 2.47 9.62
C GLY A 195 12.33 2.33 8.44
N ILE A 196 12.38 1.25 7.68
CA ILE A 196 11.54 1.03 6.50
C ILE A 196 10.06 0.99 6.89
N ALA A 197 9.26 1.88 6.31
CA ALA A 197 7.81 1.95 6.45
C ALA A 197 7.05 1.49 5.18
N GLY A 198 7.72 1.55 4.02
CA GLY A 198 7.14 1.11 2.75
C GLY A 198 8.19 0.85 1.67
N ILE A 199 7.91 -0.16 0.85
CA ILE A 199 8.76 -0.61 -0.26
C ILE A 199 7.93 -0.85 -1.52
N VAL A 200 8.61 -0.90 -2.66
CA VAL A 200 8.01 -1.27 -3.94
C VAL A 200 8.72 -2.48 -4.58
N ASN A 201 8.01 -3.17 -5.48
CA ASN A 201 8.60 -4.22 -6.29
C ASN A 201 9.55 -3.62 -7.37
N GLU A 202 10.26 -4.47 -8.11
CA GLU A 202 11.20 -4.06 -9.15
C GLU A 202 10.60 -3.15 -10.24
N ARG A 203 9.31 -3.33 -10.56
CA ARG A 203 8.61 -2.52 -11.56
C ARG A 203 7.98 -1.25 -11.00
N GLY A 204 8.00 -1.04 -9.68
CA GLY A 204 7.41 0.11 -9.02
C GLY A 204 5.87 0.17 -9.05
N ASN A 205 5.20 -0.88 -9.51
CA ASN A 205 3.74 -0.91 -9.61
C ASN A 205 3.06 -1.58 -8.39
N VAL A 206 3.80 -2.30 -7.56
CA VAL A 206 3.30 -2.88 -6.31
C VAL A 206 3.94 -2.15 -5.15
N LEU A 207 3.12 -1.45 -4.37
CA LEU A 207 3.53 -0.74 -3.15
C LEU A 207 3.00 -1.48 -1.93
N GLY A 208 3.87 -1.76 -0.95
CA GLY A 208 3.51 -2.18 0.40
C GLY A 208 3.93 -1.14 1.40
N LEU A 209 3.04 -0.76 2.31
CA LEU A 209 3.34 0.16 3.40
C LEU A 209 2.57 -0.23 4.67
N MET A 210 3.17 -0.03 5.85
CA MET A 210 2.49 -0.29 7.12
C MET A 210 1.49 0.80 7.52
N PRO A 211 1.72 2.08 7.20
CA PRO A 211 0.74 3.15 7.45
C PRO A 211 -0.54 3.01 6.64
N HIS A 212 -1.58 3.74 7.10
CA HIS A 212 -2.93 3.75 6.56
C HIS A 212 -3.23 5.06 5.82
N PRO A 213 -2.97 5.17 4.50
CA PRO A 213 -3.28 6.38 3.74
C PRO A 213 -4.78 6.67 3.68
N GLU A 214 -5.62 5.63 3.72
CA GLU A 214 -7.08 5.77 3.72
C GLU A 214 -7.60 6.51 4.96
N ARG A 215 -6.86 6.48 6.06
CA ARG A 215 -7.19 7.16 7.33
C ARG A 215 -6.54 8.54 7.47
N ALA A 216 -5.85 9.01 6.43
CA ALA A 216 -5.28 10.33 6.32
C ALA A 216 -5.73 10.98 5.00
N SER A 217 -7.03 10.88 4.68
CA SER A 217 -7.61 11.31 3.41
C SER A 217 -8.70 12.37 3.56
N GLU A 218 -9.01 12.79 4.79
CA GLU A 218 -9.96 13.85 5.10
C GLU A 218 -9.48 14.63 6.34
N ALA A 219 -9.68 15.94 6.33
CA ALA A 219 -9.25 16.79 7.45
C ALA A 219 -9.96 16.41 8.77
N GLU A 220 -11.20 15.95 8.68
CA GLU A 220 -12.03 15.53 9.79
C GLU A 220 -11.48 14.33 10.55
N VAL A 221 -10.73 13.46 9.87
CA VAL A 221 -10.07 12.29 10.50
C VAL A 221 -8.63 12.58 10.93
N GLY A 222 -8.12 13.81 10.74
CA GLY A 222 -6.86 14.27 11.29
C GLY A 222 -5.76 14.57 10.27
N GLY A 223 -5.97 14.37 8.96
CA GLY A 223 -4.98 14.71 7.93
C GLY A 223 -5.40 14.34 6.52
N THR A 224 -4.68 14.90 5.55
CA THR A 224 -4.96 14.69 4.11
C THR A 224 -3.75 14.20 3.33
N ASP A 225 -2.63 13.88 3.98
CA ASP A 225 -1.40 13.46 3.30
C ASP A 225 -1.58 12.15 2.55
N GLY A 226 -2.49 11.28 3.02
CA GLY A 226 -2.84 10.03 2.36
C GLY A 226 -3.52 10.22 1.00
N LEU A 227 -4.29 11.32 0.82
CA LEU A 227 -4.91 11.64 -0.47
C LEU A 227 -3.90 11.76 -1.61
N ARG A 228 -2.69 12.16 -1.31
CA ARG A 228 -1.63 12.37 -2.30
C ARG A 228 -1.23 11.06 -3.00
N LEU A 229 -1.34 9.92 -2.30
CA LEU A 229 -1.12 8.61 -2.92
C LEU A 229 -2.23 8.31 -3.95
N PHE A 230 -3.48 8.61 -3.61
CA PHE A 230 -4.61 8.40 -4.52
C PHE A 230 -4.57 9.38 -5.70
N HIS A 231 -4.22 10.64 -5.49
CA HIS A 231 -4.02 11.61 -6.58
C HIS A 231 -2.86 11.23 -7.49
N SER A 232 -1.79 10.62 -6.94
CA SER A 232 -0.71 10.05 -7.76
C SER A 232 -1.24 8.99 -8.71
N LEU A 233 -2.06 8.06 -8.21
CA LEU A 233 -2.70 7.05 -9.03
C LEU A 233 -3.59 7.65 -10.13
N GLU A 234 -4.43 8.63 -9.78
CA GLU A 234 -5.32 9.28 -10.73
C GLU A 234 -4.54 9.94 -11.87
N ARG A 235 -3.51 10.72 -11.56
CA ARG A 235 -2.66 11.35 -12.57
C ARG A 235 -1.91 10.34 -13.43
N TRP A 236 -1.40 9.28 -12.81
CA TRP A 236 -0.70 8.24 -13.53
C TRP A 236 -1.63 7.50 -14.51
N LEU A 237 -2.87 7.22 -14.11
CA LEU A 237 -3.89 6.64 -14.99
C LEU A 237 -4.24 7.57 -16.15
N GLN A 238 -4.40 8.87 -15.90
CA GLN A 238 -4.70 9.88 -16.91
C GLN A 238 -3.55 10.09 -17.91
N ALA A 239 -2.30 9.93 -17.48
CA ALA A 239 -1.13 10.05 -18.33
C ALA A 239 -0.90 8.83 -19.25
N ARG A 240 -1.54 7.69 -18.97
CA ARG A 240 -1.46 6.50 -19.84
C ARG A 240 -2.31 6.73 -21.09
N PRO A 241 -1.77 6.45 -22.29
CA PRO A 241 -2.62 6.45 -23.48
C PRO A 241 -3.76 5.46 -23.25
N ALA A 242 -4.99 5.85 -23.59
CA ALA A 242 -6.14 4.97 -23.52
C ALA A 242 -5.77 3.64 -24.18
N VAL A 243 -5.62 2.60 -23.37
CA VAL A 243 -5.37 1.26 -23.90
C VAL A 243 -6.61 0.93 -24.71
N ALA A 244 -6.45 0.91 -26.03
CA ALA A 244 -7.48 0.48 -26.92
C ALA A 244 -8.09 -0.80 -26.34
N GLU A 245 -9.40 -0.75 -26.14
CA GLU A 245 -10.27 -1.79 -25.59
C GLU A 245 -9.58 -3.13 -25.41
N ARG A 246 -9.29 -3.52 -24.16
CA ARG A 246 -8.91 -4.89 -23.85
C ARG A 246 -10.12 -5.77 -24.15
N ARG A 247 -10.23 -6.18 -25.42
CA ARG A 247 -11.08 -7.32 -25.79
C ARG A 247 -10.39 -8.56 -25.24
N LEU A 248 -10.95 -9.14 -24.21
CA LEU A 248 -10.82 -10.55 -23.91
C LEU A 248 -11.90 -11.30 -24.67
#